data_82dad9bd14df0f505769371279907da4
#
_entry.id   82dad9bd14df0f505769371279907da4
#
_cell.length_a   1.000
_cell.length_b   1.000
_cell.length_c   1.000
_cell.angle_alpha   90.00
_cell.angle_beta   90.00
_cell.angle_gamma   90.00
#
_symmetry.space_group_name_H-M   'P 1'
#
loop_
_entity.id
_entity.type
_entity.pdbx_description
1 polymer ?
#
loop_
_entity_poly.entity_id
_entity_poly.type
_entity_poly.pdbx_seq_one_letter_code
_entity_poly.pdbx_strand_id
1 'polypeptide(L)'
;MEFQRFSLSESGMSAQSYVYEGYKTETGVHLEHFIRSECWDNTVSGNVEQRTVIRAIDGDDALYQEVCTLFGECRIDQWADFHGGNSPDVLDGSSMGFTAVLADGTEITADGTNSFPKNYRTFTDALNRLITAEKIRSTAFTDGTYEIMLPESWVGIVTARFTEFGVTFSVDKTDGGEVLFFVLDNNGYGYSAGDYSGAIAVGRLVSDNDARFITARTHSPISTFANSVSGNALALWEHFEADEAAIIESLHGVNGYEFYPEDGSTLYEEEARELSEQARSLWLRLNFAGEYAEGMSPVQIQGRKYLPMFPARDGVYTIEQVREKFLEVFSEEFTDKTLNAAIASKDLLEYNGNVYAAYKKSKGETSYNSWADHVRDEGGGKFTVVMGVKMPPNGDTVYVELPAEKNAAGKFVFTDYPYWDRSE
;
A
#
# COMPACT_ATOMS: atom_id res chain seq x y z
N MET A 1 30.36 -3.67 25.97
CA MET A 1 30.78 -2.23 25.91
C MET A 1 29.59 -1.41 26.34
N GLU A 2 29.70 -0.67 27.44
CA GLU A 2 28.57 0.11 27.96
C GLU A 2 28.44 1.46 27.23
N PHE A 3 27.19 1.89 26.98
CA PHE A 3 26.87 3.16 26.31
C PHE A 3 25.90 4.00 27.15
N GLN A 4 25.87 5.29 26.90
CA GLN A 4 24.87 6.22 27.43
C GLN A 4 23.74 6.43 26.41
N ARG A 5 24.12 6.63 25.14
CA ARG A 5 23.19 6.81 24.00
C ARG A 5 23.86 6.44 22.69
N PHE A 6 23.05 6.10 21.69
CA PHE A 6 23.50 5.95 20.31
C PHE A 6 22.38 6.34 19.34
N SER A 7 22.76 6.68 18.11
CA SER A 7 21.89 6.84 16.96
C SER A 7 22.58 6.24 15.73
N LEU A 8 21.85 5.43 15.00
CA LEU A 8 22.27 4.84 13.73
C LEU A 8 21.22 5.18 12.68
N SER A 9 21.62 5.77 11.57
CA SER A 9 20.74 6.06 10.45
C SER A 9 21.20 5.31 9.21
N GLU A 10 20.26 4.78 8.46
CA GLU A 10 20.46 4.15 7.14
C GLU A 10 19.54 4.84 6.13
N SER A 11 20.09 5.26 5.00
CA SER A 11 19.29 5.79 3.89
C SER A 11 19.68 5.09 2.59
N GLY A 12 18.68 4.81 1.77
CA GLY A 12 18.82 4.30 0.41
C GLY A 12 18.60 5.39 -0.63
N MET A 13 18.14 5.01 -1.82
CA MET A 13 17.79 5.94 -2.90
C MET A 13 16.49 6.74 -2.64
N SER A 14 15.72 6.36 -1.64
CA SER A 14 14.53 7.09 -1.21
C SER A 14 14.90 8.29 -0.33
N ALA A 15 14.04 9.29 -0.28
CA ALA A 15 14.17 10.42 0.65
C ALA A 15 13.93 10.02 2.12
N GLN A 16 13.84 8.72 2.40
CA GLN A 16 13.60 8.16 3.72
C GLN A 16 14.87 7.59 4.32
N SER A 17 15.00 7.74 5.63
CA SER A 17 16.08 7.14 6.43
C SER A 17 15.47 6.30 7.54
N TYR A 18 15.94 5.07 7.68
CA TYR A 18 15.65 4.22 8.83
C TYR A 18 16.61 4.59 9.96
N VAL A 19 16.07 4.85 11.14
CA VAL A 19 16.84 5.31 12.29
C VAL A 19 16.61 4.40 13.49
N TYR A 20 17.71 4.02 14.12
CA TYR A 20 17.73 3.29 15.39
C TYR A 20 18.33 4.20 16.45
N GLU A 21 17.62 4.44 17.50
CA GLU A 21 18.11 5.22 18.65
C GLU A 21 18.00 4.39 19.93
N GLY A 22 18.95 4.64 20.82
CA GLY A 22 18.93 4.03 22.14
C GLY A 22 19.60 4.89 23.19
N TYR A 23 19.06 4.88 24.38
CA TYR A 23 19.68 5.53 25.53
C TYR A 23 19.45 4.75 26.83
N LYS A 24 20.46 4.79 27.69
CA LYS A 24 20.38 4.20 29.02
C LYS A 24 19.36 4.95 29.87
N THR A 25 18.50 4.21 30.56
CA THR A 25 17.55 4.74 31.54
C THR A 25 18.00 4.37 32.96
N GLU A 26 17.28 4.80 33.97
CA GLU A 26 17.55 4.40 35.36
C GLU A 26 17.33 2.90 35.61
N THR A 27 16.43 2.28 34.86
CA THR A 27 16.00 0.88 35.05
C THR A 27 16.44 -0.06 33.94
N GLY A 28 17.14 0.46 32.88
CA GLY A 28 17.56 -0.35 31.77
C GLY A 28 17.87 0.48 30.53
N VAL A 29 17.13 0.30 29.45
CA VAL A 29 17.36 0.97 28.15
C VAL A 29 16.05 1.31 27.46
N HIS A 30 16.01 2.48 26.84
CA HIS A 30 15.02 2.82 25.82
C HIS A 30 15.63 2.58 24.45
N LEU A 31 14.91 1.86 23.59
CA LEU A 31 15.29 1.62 22.19
C LEU A 31 14.13 2.00 21.29
N GLU A 32 14.45 2.62 20.16
CA GLU A 32 13.45 3.02 19.19
C GLU A 32 13.96 2.78 17.77
N HIS A 33 13.05 2.33 16.89
CA HIS A 33 13.24 2.24 15.44
C HIS A 33 12.16 3.05 14.77
N PHE A 34 12.54 3.99 13.90
CA PHE A 34 11.61 4.87 13.21
C PHE A 34 12.12 5.23 11.81
N ILE A 35 11.20 5.68 10.96
CA ILE A 35 11.50 6.27 9.67
C ILE A 35 11.52 7.79 9.83
N ARG A 36 12.55 8.41 9.27
CA ARG A 36 12.67 9.85 9.08
C ARG A 36 12.50 10.15 7.60
N SER A 37 11.56 11.00 7.25
CA SER A 37 11.35 11.48 5.88
C SER A 37 11.20 12.99 5.87
N GLU A 38 11.56 13.62 4.75
CA GLU A 38 11.25 15.02 4.50
C GLU A 38 10.05 15.11 3.56
N CYS A 39 9.01 15.80 3.96
CA CYS A 39 7.87 16.09 3.11
C CYS A 39 7.69 17.59 2.96
N TRP A 40 7.23 18.02 1.77
CA TRP A 40 6.89 19.41 1.55
C TRP A 40 5.57 19.75 2.25
N ASP A 41 5.60 20.72 3.15
CA ASP A 41 4.41 21.23 3.79
C ASP A 41 4.03 22.61 3.21
N ASN A 42 2.87 22.67 2.58
CA ASN A 42 2.35 23.90 1.97
C ASN A 42 2.02 24.98 3.00
N THR A 43 1.77 24.61 4.25
CA THR A 43 1.42 25.58 5.31
C THR A 43 2.62 26.40 5.78
N VAL A 44 3.82 25.79 5.74
CA VAL A 44 5.09 26.45 6.09
C VAL A 44 5.97 26.77 4.88
N SER A 45 5.51 26.42 3.67
CA SER A 45 6.23 26.59 2.40
C SER A 45 7.67 26.08 2.46
N GLY A 46 7.87 24.89 3.01
CA GLY A 46 9.18 24.27 3.18
C GLY A 46 9.12 22.77 3.45
N ASN A 47 10.29 22.13 3.45
CA ASN A 47 10.39 20.74 3.88
C ASN A 47 10.21 20.66 5.40
N VAL A 48 9.35 19.74 5.83
CA VAL A 48 9.14 19.38 7.24
C VAL A 48 9.63 17.97 7.44
N GLU A 49 10.42 17.77 8.48
CA GLU A 49 10.83 16.43 8.89
C GLU A 49 9.62 15.70 9.50
N GLN A 50 9.30 14.56 8.95
CA GLN A 50 8.28 13.65 9.47
C GLN A 50 8.97 12.44 10.09
N ARG A 51 8.49 12.05 11.27
CA ARG A 51 8.96 10.89 12.00
C ARG A 51 7.82 9.87 12.15
N THR A 52 8.04 8.67 11.64
CA THR A 52 7.10 7.55 11.77
C THR A 52 7.74 6.45 12.61
N VAL A 53 7.25 6.26 13.82
CA VAL A 53 7.77 5.24 14.73
C VAL A 53 7.29 3.86 14.29
N ILE A 54 8.23 2.97 14.00
CA ILE A 54 7.96 1.54 13.73
C ILE A 54 7.74 0.82 15.07
N ARG A 55 8.68 1.01 16.00
CA ARG A 55 8.58 0.46 17.36
C ARG A 55 9.45 1.23 18.34
N ALA A 56 8.93 1.39 19.56
CA ALA A 56 9.67 1.84 20.72
C ALA A 56 9.48 0.85 21.86
N ILE A 57 10.56 0.53 22.57
CA ILE A 57 10.53 -0.39 23.73
C ILE A 57 11.32 0.21 24.89
N ASP A 58 10.78 0.05 26.09
CA ASP A 58 11.46 0.30 27.35
C ASP A 58 11.84 -1.06 27.95
N GLY A 59 13.12 -1.39 27.92
CA GLY A 59 13.67 -2.64 28.42
C GLY A 59 14.31 -2.49 29.78
N ASP A 60 14.44 -3.60 30.47
CA ASP A 60 15.12 -3.72 31.74
C ASP A 60 16.66 -3.74 31.58
N ASP A 61 17.36 -3.91 32.70
CA ASP A 61 18.82 -4.02 32.69
C ASP A 61 19.33 -5.23 31.89
N ALA A 62 18.54 -6.31 31.79
CA ALA A 62 18.94 -7.46 30.97
C ALA A 62 19.01 -7.09 29.47
N LEU A 63 18.00 -6.37 28.93
CA LEU A 63 18.03 -5.87 27.57
C LEU A 63 19.17 -4.86 27.36
N TYR A 64 19.44 -3.97 28.35
CA TYR A 64 20.58 -3.08 28.28
C TYR A 64 21.92 -3.84 28.14
N GLN A 65 22.13 -4.91 28.95
CA GLN A 65 23.31 -5.74 28.85
C GLN A 65 23.41 -6.49 27.52
N GLU A 66 22.31 -6.90 26.95
CA GLU A 66 22.28 -7.53 25.63
C GLU A 66 22.75 -6.56 24.54
N VAL A 67 22.30 -5.31 24.55
CA VAL A 67 22.80 -4.27 23.62
C VAL A 67 24.26 -3.97 23.88
N CYS A 68 24.71 -3.88 25.15
CA CYS A 68 26.12 -3.70 25.50
C CYS A 68 27.00 -4.85 24.99
N THR A 69 26.49 -6.07 25.01
CA THR A 69 27.17 -7.25 24.46
C THR A 69 27.31 -7.13 22.96
N LEU A 70 26.22 -6.76 22.27
CA LEU A 70 26.22 -6.52 20.83
C LEU A 70 27.23 -5.45 20.41
N PHE A 71 27.37 -4.35 21.16
CA PHE A 71 28.38 -3.32 20.95
C PHE A 71 29.82 -3.91 21.05
N GLY A 72 30.04 -4.81 21.99
CA GLY A 72 31.32 -5.48 22.16
C GLY A 72 31.63 -6.48 21.04
N GLU A 73 30.69 -7.35 20.72
CA GLU A 73 30.85 -8.38 19.68
C GLU A 73 31.05 -7.79 18.30
N CYS A 74 30.32 -6.72 17.97
CA CYS A 74 30.44 -6.01 16.71
C CYS A 74 31.65 -5.04 16.67
N ARG A 75 32.38 -4.90 17.78
CA ARG A 75 33.57 -4.06 17.88
C ARG A 75 33.28 -2.61 17.48
N ILE A 76 32.24 -2.02 18.08
CA ILE A 76 31.82 -0.62 17.80
C ILE A 76 32.96 0.37 18.10
N ASP A 77 33.87 0.04 19.04
CA ASP A 77 35.09 0.82 19.28
C ASP A 77 35.95 1.02 18.03
N GLN A 78 35.89 0.10 17.07
CA GLN A 78 36.67 0.19 15.82
C GLN A 78 35.95 1.00 14.72
N TRP A 79 34.77 1.50 15.00
CA TRP A 79 34.06 2.37 14.07
C TRP A 79 34.46 3.85 14.22
N ALA A 80 35.14 4.18 15.32
CA ALA A 80 35.60 5.55 15.54
C ALA A 80 36.37 6.10 14.32
N ASP A 81 35.95 7.29 13.88
CA ASP A 81 36.52 7.98 12.73
C ASP A 81 36.45 7.21 11.40
N PHE A 82 35.54 6.24 11.28
CA PHE A 82 35.28 5.59 10.00
C PHE A 82 34.54 6.55 9.06
N HIS A 83 35.17 6.86 7.91
CA HIS A 83 34.61 7.66 6.84
C HIS A 83 34.69 6.88 5.52
N GLY A 84 33.59 6.17 5.21
CA GLY A 84 33.48 5.37 3.99
C GLY A 84 33.03 6.23 2.80
N GLY A 85 33.87 6.29 1.74
CA GLY A 85 33.56 7.06 0.52
C GLY A 85 32.99 6.22 -0.62
N ASN A 86 32.26 6.87 -1.52
CA ASN A 86 31.83 6.29 -2.78
C ASN A 86 33.01 6.07 -3.73
N SER A 87 32.96 4.95 -4.47
CA SER A 87 33.65 4.91 -5.77
C SER A 87 33.01 5.93 -6.71
N PRO A 88 33.78 6.72 -7.47
CA PRO A 88 33.23 7.74 -8.38
C PRO A 88 32.25 7.21 -9.42
N ASP A 89 32.21 5.89 -9.63
CA ASP A 89 31.40 5.22 -10.65
C ASP A 89 30.06 4.69 -10.11
N VAL A 90 29.74 4.89 -8.81
CA VAL A 90 28.48 4.42 -8.20
C VAL A 90 27.54 5.60 -8.02
N LEU A 91 26.51 5.66 -8.90
CA LEU A 91 25.50 6.70 -8.86
C LEU A 91 24.39 6.40 -7.83
N ASP A 92 24.19 5.12 -7.49
CA ASP A 92 23.12 4.64 -6.59
C ASP A 92 23.73 3.92 -5.39
N GLY A 93 23.30 4.24 -4.19
CA GLY A 93 23.83 3.60 -3.02
C GLY A 93 23.11 3.87 -1.72
N SER A 94 23.48 3.08 -0.72
CA SER A 94 23.04 3.30 0.66
C SER A 94 24.08 4.10 1.42
N SER A 95 23.62 4.96 2.32
CA SER A 95 24.50 5.67 3.26
C SER A 95 24.14 5.31 4.70
N MET A 96 25.10 5.45 5.57
CA MET A 96 24.93 5.28 7.01
C MET A 96 25.54 6.43 7.77
N GLY A 97 24.94 6.77 8.90
CA GLY A 97 25.52 7.63 9.93
C GLY A 97 25.37 6.96 11.29
N PHE A 98 26.42 6.96 12.07
CA PHE A 98 26.43 6.40 13.41
C PHE A 98 27.06 7.37 14.40
N THR A 99 26.42 7.54 15.55
CA THR A 99 26.95 8.25 16.70
C THR A 99 26.69 7.46 17.97
N ALA A 100 27.64 7.39 18.87
CA ALA A 100 27.44 6.83 20.19
C ALA A 100 28.26 7.60 21.24
N VAL A 101 27.72 7.69 22.46
CA VAL A 101 28.41 8.16 23.64
C VAL A 101 28.52 6.97 24.60
N LEU A 102 29.73 6.53 24.87
CA LEU A 102 30.00 5.43 25.80
C LEU A 102 29.85 5.89 27.27
N ALA A 103 29.79 4.91 28.18
CA ALA A 103 29.63 5.20 29.60
C ALA A 103 30.77 6.01 30.21
N ASP A 104 31.97 5.92 29.66
CA ASP A 104 33.15 6.70 30.07
C ASP A 104 33.21 8.10 29.42
N GLY A 105 32.21 8.46 28.62
CA GLY A 105 32.16 9.74 27.91
C GLY A 105 32.83 9.75 26.53
N THR A 106 33.43 8.63 26.11
CA THR A 106 34.00 8.52 24.77
C THR A 106 32.93 8.66 23.69
N GLU A 107 33.15 9.51 22.71
CA GLU A 107 32.28 9.66 21.57
C GLU A 107 32.81 8.85 20.38
N ILE A 108 31.92 8.15 19.69
CA ILE A 108 32.20 7.39 18.46
C ILE A 108 31.34 7.97 17.37
N THR A 109 31.97 8.35 16.26
CA THR A 109 31.29 8.79 15.05
C THR A 109 31.76 7.97 13.86
N ALA A 110 30.82 7.60 13.00
CA ALA A 110 31.13 6.91 11.75
C ALA A 110 30.11 7.31 10.68
N ASP A 111 30.57 7.46 9.47
CA ASP A 111 29.73 7.68 8.30
C ASP A 111 30.25 6.92 7.09
N GLY A 112 29.34 6.60 6.17
CA GLY A 112 29.76 5.91 4.95
C GLY A 112 28.70 5.94 3.88
N THR A 113 29.15 5.94 2.63
CA THR A 113 28.29 5.79 1.46
C THR A 113 28.82 4.64 0.63
N ASN A 114 28.02 3.59 0.44
CA ASN A 114 28.41 2.32 -0.19
C ASN A 114 29.64 1.62 0.42
N SER A 115 30.05 2.08 1.56
CA SER A 115 31.17 1.54 2.34
C SER A 115 30.79 1.59 3.80
N PHE A 116 30.88 0.47 4.48
CA PHE A 116 30.40 0.30 5.84
C PHE A 116 31.51 -0.27 6.72
N PRO A 117 31.53 0.07 8.03
CA PRO A 117 32.51 -0.51 8.93
C PRO A 117 32.31 -2.02 9.06
N LYS A 118 33.37 -2.69 9.52
CA LYS A 118 33.31 -4.14 9.75
C LYS A 118 32.20 -4.49 10.75
N ASN A 119 31.48 -5.58 10.49
CA ASN A 119 30.37 -6.07 11.29
C ASN A 119 29.12 -5.16 11.30
N TYR A 120 29.05 -4.16 10.43
CA TYR A 120 27.92 -3.23 10.33
C TYR A 120 26.60 -3.98 10.17
N ARG A 121 26.48 -4.85 9.17
CA ARG A 121 25.23 -5.62 8.92
C ARG A 121 24.88 -6.54 10.10
N THR A 122 25.87 -7.17 10.70
CA THR A 122 25.64 -8.01 11.90
C THR A 122 25.05 -7.19 13.03
N PHE A 123 25.54 -5.96 13.21
CA PHE A 123 25.03 -5.04 14.22
C PHE A 123 23.60 -4.59 13.90
N THR A 124 23.35 -4.11 12.70
CA THR A 124 22.03 -3.59 12.29
C THR A 124 20.97 -4.68 12.30
N ASP A 125 21.27 -5.88 11.81
CA ASP A 125 20.35 -7.03 11.82
C ASP A 125 19.99 -7.46 13.23
N ALA A 126 20.98 -7.52 14.13
CA ALA A 126 20.76 -7.88 15.52
C ALA A 126 19.98 -6.78 16.26
N LEU A 127 20.33 -5.51 16.08
CA LEU A 127 19.64 -4.38 16.68
C LEU A 127 18.18 -4.29 16.20
N ASN A 128 17.97 -4.43 14.92
CA ASN A 128 16.62 -4.48 14.34
C ASN A 128 15.80 -5.62 14.96
N ARG A 129 16.39 -6.80 15.10
CA ARG A 129 15.72 -7.96 15.72
C ARG A 129 15.39 -7.71 17.20
N LEU A 130 16.30 -7.11 17.96
CA LEU A 130 16.09 -6.77 19.36
C LEU A 130 14.92 -5.79 19.57
N ILE A 131 14.79 -4.80 18.67
CA ILE A 131 13.76 -3.78 18.79
C ILE A 131 12.43 -4.28 18.22
N THR A 132 12.43 -4.90 17.04
CA THR A 132 11.22 -5.15 16.27
C THR A 132 10.62 -6.53 16.47
N ALA A 133 11.38 -7.54 16.92
CA ALA A 133 10.89 -8.90 17.07
C ALA A 133 10.56 -9.24 18.53
N GLU A 134 9.42 -9.87 18.72
CA GLU A 134 9.06 -10.45 20.02
C GLU A 134 8.41 -11.82 19.87
N LYS A 135 8.78 -12.75 20.75
CA LYS A 135 8.12 -14.05 20.86
C LYS A 135 6.75 -13.85 21.47
N ILE A 136 5.70 -14.39 20.86
CA ILE A 136 4.35 -14.32 21.41
C ILE A 136 4.33 -15.01 22.79
N ARG A 137 3.96 -14.27 23.82
CA ARG A 137 3.93 -14.74 25.21
C ARG A 137 2.52 -14.79 25.80
N SER A 138 1.54 -14.22 25.10
CA SER A 138 0.14 -14.12 25.49
C SER A 138 -0.74 -14.34 24.28
N THR A 139 -1.97 -14.77 24.51
CA THR A 139 -2.99 -14.80 23.45
C THR A 139 -3.47 -13.40 23.06
N ALA A 140 -3.44 -12.42 23.95
CA ALA A 140 -3.68 -11.03 23.60
C ALA A 140 -2.42 -10.42 22.99
N PHE A 141 -2.54 -9.86 21.81
CA PHE A 141 -1.45 -9.20 21.09
C PHE A 141 -1.91 -7.84 20.57
N THR A 142 -1.05 -6.84 20.70
CA THR A 142 -1.32 -5.47 20.21
C THR A 142 -0.10 -4.87 19.52
N ASP A 143 -0.34 -4.06 18.48
CA ASP A 143 0.67 -3.20 17.90
C ASP A 143 0.60 -1.75 18.43
N GLY A 144 -0.31 -1.50 19.36
CA GLY A 144 -0.57 -0.18 19.93
C GLY A 144 -1.73 0.57 19.26
N THR A 145 -2.22 0.14 18.10
CA THR A 145 -3.39 0.71 17.40
C THR A 145 -4.58 -0.24 17.43
N TYR A 146 -4.34 -1.52 17.38
CA TYR A 146 -5.33 -2.59 17.52
C TYR A 146 -4.88 -3.66 18.53
N GLU A 147 -5.83 -4.46 19.00
CA GLU A 147 -5.60 -5.69 19.71
C GLU A 147 -6.30 -6.84 18.98
N ILE A 148 -5.65 -8.01 18.97
CA ILE A 148 -6.16 -9.28 18.43
C ILE A 148 -5.96 -10.40 19.44
N MET A 149 -6.80 -11.44 19.31
CA MET A 149 -6.66 -12.67 20.09
C MET A 149 -5.99 -13.74 19.24
N LEU A 150 -4.77 -14.08 19.59
CA LEU A 150 -4.01 -15.15 18.95
C LEU A 150 -4.35 -16.51 19.55
N PRO A 151 -4.28 -17.60 18.78
CA PRO A 151 -4.45 -18.96 19.30
C PRO A 151 -3.42 -19.28 20.40
N GLU A 152 -3.83 -20.06 21.40
CA GLU A 152 -2.93 -20.51 22.46
C GLU A 152 -1.74 -21.32 21.91
N SER A 153 -1.94 -22.03 20.80
CA SER A 153 -0.92 -22.80 20.09
C SER A 153 0.24 -21.93 19.56
N TRP A 154 0.03 -20.61 19.41
CA TRP A 154 1.07 -19.68 18.93
C TRP A 154 2.01 -19.24 20.07
N VAL A 155 1.56 -19.33 21.32
CA VAL A 155 2.33 -18.87 22.47
C VAL A 155 3.64 -19.67 22.61
N GLY A 156 4.75 -18.96 22.67
CA GLY A 156 6.09 -19.53 22.76
C GLY A 156 6.67 -20.10 21.45
N ILE A 157 5.89 -20.14 20.37
CA ILE A 157 6.31 -20.69 19.07
C ILE A 157 6.46 -19.60 18.03
N VAL A 158 5.45 -18.72 17.92
CA VAL A 158 5.41 -17.66 16.92
C VAL A 158 6.20 -16.44 17.38
N THR A 159 6.88 -15.81 16.44
CA THR A 159 7.54 -14.51 16.61
C THR A 159 6.76 -13.46 15.81
N ALA A 160 6.35 -12.39 16.47
CA ALA A 160 5.85 -11.19 15.82
C ALA A 160 7.02 -10.26 15.51
N ARG A 161 7.01 -9.66 14.31
CA ARG A 161 7.99 -8.66 13.90
C ARG A 161 7.25 -7.41 13.40
N PHE A 162 7.55 -6.29 14.03
CA PHE A 162 7.00 -4.99 13.64
C PHE A 162 7.76 -4.43 12.44
N THR A 163 7.03 -3.92 11.47
CA THR A 163 7.55 -3.30 10.24
C THR A 163 6.88 -1.94 10.03
N GLU A 164 7.35 -1.19 9.05
CA GLU A 164 6.71 0.07 8.66
C GLU A 164 5.28 -0.08 8.12
N PHE A 165 4.92 -1.30 7.68
CA PHE A 165 3.60 -1.58 7.12
C PHE A 165 2.65 -2.30 8.09
N GLY A 166 3.15 -2.76 9.24
CA GLY A 166 2.34 -3.51 10.21
C GLY A 166 3.15 -4.61 10.89
N VAL A 167 2.52 -5.76 11.12
CA VAL A 167 3.12 -6.87 11.86
C VAL A 167 3.17 -8.14 11.03
N THR A 168 4.34 -8.76 10.99
CA THR A 168 4.54 -10.07 10.38
C THR A 168 4.68 -11.14 11.46
N PHE A 169 4.09 -12.30 11.26
CA PHE A 169 4.16 -13.45 12.16
C PHE A 169 4.94 -14.58 11.48
N SER A 170 5.95 -15.08 12.18
CA SER A 170 6.88 -16.08 11.66
C SER A 170 7.15 -17.20 12.67
N VAL A 171 7.62 -18.32 12.15
CA VAL A 171 8.13 -19.46 12.95
C VAL A 171 9.58 -19.75 12.59
N ASP A 172 10.33 -20.28 13.56
CA ASP A 172 11.72 -20.62 13.37
C ASP A 172 11.88 -21.85 12.44
N LYS A 173 12.85 -21.80 11.54
CA LYS A 173 13.28 -22.93 10.72
C LYS A 173 14.21 -23.87 11.50
N THR A 174 14.23 -25.13 11.10
CA THR A 174 15.12 -26.14 11.68
C THR A 174 16.61 -25.92 11.35
N ASP A 175 16.89 -25.24 10.25
CA ASP A 175 18.23 -24.94 9.74
C ASP A 175 18.67 -23.49 10.03
N GLY A 176 17.90 -22.77 10.81
CA GLY A 176 18.08 -21.36 11.14
C GLY A 176 17.31 -20.41 10.23
N GLY A 177 17.02 -19.23 10.74
CA GLY A 177 16.15 -18.24 10.13
C GLY A 177 14.68 -18.48 10.43
N GLU A 178 13.80 -17.75 9.74
CA GLU A 178 12.36 -17.72 9.99
C GLU A 178 11.56 -18.02 8.72
N VAL A 179 10.38 -18.58 8.88
CA VAL A 179 9.37 -18.69 7.83
C VAL A 179 8.20 -17.78 8.19
N LEU A 180 7.93 -16.83 7.34
CA LEU A 180 6.77 -15.96 7.44
C LEU A 180 5.50 -16.75 7.05
N PHE A 181 4.44 -16.67 7.84
CA PHE A 181 3.19 -17.35 7.53
C PHE A 181 1.95 -16.46 7.61
N PHE A 182 1.98 -15.37 8.37
CA PHE A 182 0.87 -14.43 8.47
C PHE A 182 1.36 -13.00 8.55
N VAL A 183 0.62 -12.08 7.94
CA VAL A 183 0.91 -10.65 7.95
C VAL A 183 -0.38 -9.88 8.18
N LEU A 184 -0.34 -8.95 9.11
CA LEU A 184 -1.33 -7.90 9.26
C LEU A 184 -0.66 -6.57 8.88
N ASP A 185 -0.93 -6.10 7.68
CA ASP A 185 -0.50 -4.78 7.25
C ASP A 185 -1.45 -3.72 7.83
N ASN A 186 -0.88 -2.65 8.36
CA ASN A 186 -1.57 -1.52 8.99
C ASN A 186 -1.02 -0.25 8.34
N ASN A 187 -1.55 0.09 7.17
CA ASN A 187 -0.99 1.11 6.30
C ASN A 187 -1.90 2.34 6.23
N GLY A 188 -1.33 3.53 6.42
CA GLY A 188 -2.03 4.80 6.26
C GLY A 188 -2.30 5.22 4.80
N TYR A 189 -1.71 4.51 3.83
CA TYR A 189 -1.91 4.79 2.41
C TYR A 189 -2.84 3.72 1.85
N GLY A 190 -4.06 4.02 1.51
CA GLY A 190 -5.03 3.09 0.97
C GLY A 190 -4.36 1.91 0.23
N TYR A 191 -4.75 0.72 0.58
CA TYR A 191 -4.11 -0.49 0.07
C TYR A 191 -4.87 -0.99 -1.16
N SER A 192 -4.12 -1.23 -2.22
CA SER A 192 -4.62 -1.97 -3.37
C SER A 192 -4.53 -3.48 -3.07
N ALA A 193 -5.66 -4.12 -2.86
CA ALA A 193 -5.73 -5.58 -2.69
C ALA A 193 -5.14 -6.36 -3.89
N GLY A 194 -4.92 -5.69 -5.03
CA GLY A 194 -4.31 -6.25 -6.24
C GLY A 194 -2.79 -6.35 -6.20
N ASP A 195 -2.11 -5.58 -5.35
CA ASP A 195 -0.64 -5.53 -5.36
C ASP A 195 0.02 -6.78 -4.75
N TYR A 196 -0.71 -7.55 -3.93
CA TYR A 196 -0.20 -8.81 -3.36
C TYR A 196 -1.23 -9.92 -3.51
N SER A 197 -0.91 -10.93 -4.31
CA SER A 197 -1.78 -12.09 -4.46
C SER A 197 -2.07 -12.74 -3.08
N GLY A 198 -3.35 -12.87 -2.73
CA GLY A 198 -3.80 -13.48 -1.49
C GLY A 198 -3.97 -12.54 -0.29
N ALA A 199 -3.85 -11.22 -0.49
CA ALA A 199 -4.25 -10.28 0.55
C ALA A 199 -5.77 -10.09 0.59
N ILE A 200 -6.32 -9.99 1.79
CA ILE A 200 -7.74 -9.71 2.03
C ILE A 200 -7.87 -8.40 2.82
N ALA A 201 -8.82 -7.58 2.46
CA ALA A 201 -9.17 -6.40 3.22
C ALA A 201 -9.88 -6.84 4.52
N VAL A 202 -9.39 -6.33 5.67
CA VAL A 202 -9.93 -6.65 7.00
C VAL A 202 -10.81 -5.52 7.52
N GLY A 203 -10.41 -4.28 7.31
CA GLY A 203 -11.13 -3.12 7.76
C GLY A 203 -10.28 -1.87 7.91
N ARG A 204 -10.78 -0.90 8.68
CA ARG A 204 -10.12 0.36 8.95
C ARG A 204 -10.02 0.62 10.44
N LEU A 205 -8.89 1.18 10.86
CA LEU A 205 -8.70 1.79 12.18
C LEU A 205 -8.76 3.31 12.01
N VAL A 206 -9.60 3.95 12.77
CA VAL A 206 -9.81 5.40 12.69
C VAL A 206 -9.65 6.01 14.07
N SER A 207 -8.86 7.08 14.16
CA SER A 207 -8.74 7.94 15.32
C SER A 207 -9.00 9.40 14.92
N ASP A 208 -8.97 10.33 15.86
CA ASP A 208 -9.19 11.76 15.58
C ASP A 208 -8.22 12.35 14.54
N ASN A 209 -7.03 11.77 14.41
CA ASN A 209 -5.95 12.35 13.59
C ASN A 209 -5.33 11.35 12.58
N ASP A 210 -5.81 10.10 12.53
CA ASP A 210 -5.19 9.06 11.73
C ASP A 210 -6.24 8.04 11.27
N ALA A 211 -6.11 7.58 10.04
CA ALA A 211 -6.93 6.51 9.49
C ALA A 211 -6.01 5.50 8.77
N ARG A 212 -6.15 4.23 9.10
CA ARG A 212 -5.31 3.16 8.58
C ARG A 212 -6.15 2.02 8.04
N PHE A 213 -5.71 1.43 6.94
CA PHE A 213 -6.32 0.23 6.39
C PHE A 213 -5.61 -1.00 6.91
N ILE A 214 -6.39 -1.98 7.37
CA ILE A 214 -5.87 -3.27 7.79
C ILE A 214 -6.12 -4.26 6.67
N THR A 215 -5.05 -4.93 6.25
CA THR A 215 -5.13 -6.07 5.35
C THR A 215 -4.44 -7.27 6.00
N ALA A 216 -4.98 -8.45 5.72
CA ALA A 216 -4.37 -9.70 6.13
C ALA A 216 -3.90 -10.48 4.91
N ARG A 217 -2.79 -11.17 5.02
CA ARG A 217 -2.34 -12.09 3.98
C ARG A 217 -1.64 -13.30 4.58
N THR A 218 -1.94 -14.43 3.99
CA THR A 218 -1.21 -15.66 4.21
C THR A 218 -0.02 -15.73 3.27
N HIS A 219 1.10 -16.16 3.78
CA HIS A 219 2.25 -16.45 2.94
C HIS A 219 2.19 -17.92 2.45
N SER A 220 2.70 -18.10 1.26
CA SER A 220 2.91 -19.34 0.48
C SER A 220 2.47 -20.68 1.05
N PRO A 221 1.93 -21.59 0.23
CA PRO A 221 1.48 -22.92 0.69
C PRO A 221 2.57 -23.64 1.48
N ILE A 222 2.17 -24.32 2.54
CA ILE A 222 3.03 -25.14 3.41
C ILE A 222 3.95 -26.09 2.64
N SER A 223 3.53 -26.55 1.46
CA SER A 223 4.31 -27.43 0.59
C SER A 223 5.70 -26.87 0.24
N THR A 224 5.86 -25.54 0.25
CA THR A 224 7.15 -24.88 -0.03
C THR A 224 8.11 -24.97 1.16
N PHE A 225 7.60 -25.07 2.40
CA PHE A 225 8.37 -24.97 3.63
C PHE A 225 8.25 -26.18 4.55
N ALA A 226 7.44 -27.19 4.21
CA ALA A 226 7.19 -28.37 5.06
C ALA A 226 8.47 -29.10 5.48
N ASN A 227 9.55 -29.03 4.69
CA ASN A 227 10.84 -29.61 5.02
C ASN A 227 11.73 -28.69 5.88
N SER A 228 11.37 -27.41 6.02
CA SER A 228 12.16 -26.42 6.74
C SER A 228 11.63 -26.11 8.13
N VAL A 229 10.41 -26.55 8.44
CA VAL A 229 9.75 -26.42 9.75
C VAL A 229 9.40 -27.78 10.30
N SER A 230 9.37 -27.94 11.60
CA SER A 230 9.09 -29.22 12.24
C SER A 230 8.25 -29.09 13.51
N GLY A 231 7.68 -30.23 13.95
CA GLY A 231 6.96 -30.32 15.20
C GLY A 231 5.76 -29.40 15.29
N ASN A 232 5.67 -28.62 16.37
CA ASN A 232 4.54 -27.75 16.65
C ASN A 232 4.38 -26.62 15.61
N ALA A 233 5.47 -26.15 15.01
CA ALA A 233 5.42 -25.10 13.98
C ALA A 233 4.72 -25.60 12.69
N LEU A 234 4.89 -26.89 12.34
CA LEU A 234 4.17 -27.49 11.21
C LEU A 234 2.67 -27.63 11.51
N ALA A 235 2.32 -28.05 12.74
CA ALA A 235 0.93 -28.19 13.15
C ALA A 235 0.16 -26.86 13.14
N LEU A 236 0.84 -25.74 13.46
CA LEU A 236 0.23 -24.41 13.36
C LEU A 236 -0.24 -24.11 11.93
N TRP A 237 0.56 -24.49 10.96
CA TRP A 237 0.24 -24.22 9.55
C TRP A 237 -0.95 -25.02 9.04
N GLU A 238 -1.12 -26.25 9.53
CA GLU A 238 -2.24 -27.13 9.14
C GLU A 238 -3.60 -26.60 9.66
N HIS A 239 -3.61 -25.80 10.70
CA HIS A 239 -4.83 -25.21 11.30
C HIS A 239 -5.03 -23.73 10.96
N PHE A 240 -4.10 -23.13 10.23
CA PHE A 240 -4.00 -21.68 10.06
C PHE A 240 -5.25 -21.04 9.42
N GLU A 241 -5.90 -21.67 8.44
CA GLU A 241 -7.11 -21.09 7.81
C GLU A 241 -8.24 -20.84 8.81
N ALA A 242 -8.40 -21.75 9.79
CA ALA A 242 -9.40 -21.56 10.85
C ALA A 242 -8.95 -20.50 11.87
N ASP A 243 -7.67 -20.46 12.18
CA ASP A 243 -7.06 -19.50 13.11
C ASP A 243 -7.13 -18.07 12.53
N GLU A 244 -6.87 -17.90 11.23
CA GLU A 244 -6.91 -16.61 10.53
C GLU A 244 -8.26 -15.91 10.70
N ALA A 245 -9.35 -16.63 10.43
CA ALA A 245 -10.70 -16.08 10.57
C ALA A 245 -10.96 -15.62 12.01
N ALA A 246 -10.62 -16.45 13.00
CA ALA A 246 -10.79 -16.12 14.40
C ALA A 246 -9.94 -14.94 14.88
N ILE A 247 -8.70 -14.81 14.36
CA ILE A 247 -7.83 -13.66 14.64
C ILE A 247 -8.46 -12.38 14.09
N ILE A 248 -8.91 -12.40 12.82
CA ILE A 248 -9.53 -11.25 12.18
C ILE A 248 -10.83 -10.84 12.89
N GLU A 249 -11.69 -11.80 13.26
CA GLU A 249 -12.92 -11.53 14.00
C GLU A 249 -12.67 -10.91 15.38
N SER A 250 -11.54 -11.18 16.00
CA SER A 250 -11.17 -10.66 17.32
C SER A 250 -10.60 -9.23 17.27
N LEU A 251 -10.29 -8.70 16.08
CA LEU A 251 -9.63 -7.42 15.91
C LEU A 251 -10.50 -6.27 16.40
N HIS A 252 -9.95 -5.44 17.26
CA HIS A 252 -10.59 -4.22 17.75
C HIS A 252 -9.55 -3.12 17.98
N GLY A 253 -9.98 -1.86 17.86
CA GLY A 253 -9.12 -0.71 18.07
C GLY A 253 -8.80 -0.46 19.55
N VAL A 254 -7.60 0.05 19.81
CA VAL A 254 -7.15 0.45 21.15
C VAL A 254 -6.50 1.84 21.10
N ASN A 255 -6.24 2.44 22.25
CA ASN A 255 -5.54 3.73 22.38
C ASN A 255 -6.15 4.87 21.55
N GLY A 256 -7.49 4.93 21.47
CA GLY A 256 -8.22 5.97 20.75
C GLY A 256 -8.50 5.64 19.28
N TYR A 257 -8.14 4.45 18.82
CA TYR A 257 -8.58 3.93 17.53
C TYR A 257 -9.89 3.16 17.68
N GLU A 258 -10.80 3.37 16.73
CA GLU A 258 -11.99 2.56 16.52
C GLU A 258 -11.80 1.67 15.29
N PHE A 259 -12.20 0.41 15.38
CA PHE A 259 -12.13 -0.52 14.26
C PHE A 259 -13.47 -0.63 13.53
N TYR A 260 -13.42 -0.47 12.23
CA TYR A 260 -14.52 -0.63 11.31
C TYR A 260 -14.21 -1.82 10.40
N PRO A 261 -14.88 -2.98 10.58
CA PRO A 261 -14.65 -4.16 9.74
C PRO A 261 -14.94 -3.87 8.27
N GLU A 262 -14.23 -4.56 7.39
CA GLU A 262 -14.50 -4.49 5.96
C GLU A 262 -15.82 -5.21 5.65
N ASP A 263 -16.81 -4.45 5.27
CA ASP A 263 -18.15 -4.92 4.90
C ASP A 263 -18.44 -4.73 3.40
N GLY A 264 -17.41 -4.42 2.63
CA GLY A 264 -17.50 -4.02 1.24
C GLY A 264 -18.04 -2.60 1.04
N SER A 265 -18.16 -1.80 2.11
CA SER A 265 -18.67 -0.42 2.00
C SER A 265 -17.61 0.59 1.54
N THR A 266 -16.34 0.22 1.55
CA THR A 266 -15.22 1.10 1.18
C THR A 266 -14.85 0.91 -0.29
N LEU A 267 -14.66 2.00 -1.00
CA LEU A 267 -14.08 2.00 -2.36
C LEU A 267 -12.56 2.18 -2.23
N TYR A 268 -11.79 1.17 -2.62
CA TYR A 268 -10.33 1.21 -2.60
C TYR A 268 -9.75 1.84 -3.87
N GLU A 269 -8.54 2.37 -3.80
CA GLU A 269 -7.89 3.06 -4.94
C GLU A 269 -7.72 2.15 -6.17
N GLU A 270 -7.37 0.87 -5.98
CA GLU A 270 -7.25 -0.07 -7.08
C GLU A 270 -8.59 -0.34 -7.76
N GLU A 271 -9.64 -0.58 -6.96
CA GLU A 271 -10.99 -0.77 -7.47
C GLU A 271 -11.49 0.51 -8.18
N ALA A 272 -11.18 1.69 -7.59
CA ALA A 272 -11.47 2.97 -8.21
C ALA A 272 -10.69 3.18 -9.51
N ARG A 273 -9.44 2.74 -9.58
CA ARG A 273 -8.62 2.77 -10.81
C ARG A 273 -9.22 1.90 -11.90
N GLU A 274 -9.53 0.64 -11.58
CA GLU A 274 -10.15 -0.28 -12.54
C GLU A 274 -11.51 0.25 -13.03
N LEU A 275 -12.33 0.75 -12.12
CA LEU A 275 -13.61 1.37 -12.46
C LEU A 275 -13.43 2.58 -13.38
N SER A 276 -12.42 3.42 -13.12
CA SER A 276 -12.10 4.59 -13.94
C SER A 276 -11.62 4.22 -15.34
N GLU A 277 -10.82 3.16 -15.49
CA GLU A 277 -10.37 2.65 -16.78
C GLU A 277 -11.54 2.10 -17.61
N GLN A 278 -12.44 1.35 -16.97
CA GLN A 278 -13.65 0.85 -17.62
C GLN A 278 -14.58 2.01 -18.05
N ALA A 279 -14.79 2.99 -17.16
CA ALA A 279 -15.59 4.18 -17.44
C ALA A 279 -15.04 4.94 -18.65
N ARG A 280 -13.73 5.17 -18.65
CA ARG A 280 -13.03 5.84 -19.75
C ARG A 280 -13.19 5.07 -21.07
N SER A 281 -13.01 3.75 -21.03
CA SER A 281 -13.16 2.93 -22.24
C SER A 281 -14.56 3.04 -22.84
N LEU A 282 -15.62 2.93 -22.04
CA LEU A 282 -17.00 3.04 -22.49
C LEU A 282 -17.31 4.45 -23.02
N TRP A 283 -16.87 5.48 -22.30
CA TRP A 283 -17.07 6.87 -22.70
C TRP A 283 -16.41 7.20 -24.04
N LEU A 284 -15.16 6.76 -24.23
CA LEU A 284 -14.43 7.00 -25.47
C LEU A 284 -15.02 6.24 -26.66
N ARG A 285 -15.49 5.01 -26.46
CA ARG A 285 -16.21 4.23 -27.49
C ARG A 285 -17.48 4.95 -27.96
N LEU A 286 -18.22 5.55 -27.04
CA LEU A 286 -19.44 6.26 -27.35
C LEU A 286 -19.16 7.60 -28.08
N ASN A 287 -18.22 8.36 -27.59
CA ASN A 287 -18.02 9.75 -28.01
C ASN A 287 -16.93 9.94 -29.06
N PHE A 288 -15.95 9.03 -29.14
CA PHE A 288 -14.79 9.11 -30.02
C PHE A 288 -14.48 7.79 -30.73
N ALA A 289 -15.50 7.11 -31.22
CA ALA A 289 -15.35 5.81 -31.85
C ALA A 289 -14.26 5.74 -32.93
N GLY A 290 -13.99 6.87 -33.60
CA GLY A 290 -12.96 6.97 -34.65
C GLY A 290 -11.52 6.78 -34.16
N GLU A 291 -11.26 6.92 -32.88
CA GLU A 291 -9.92 6.74 -32.28
C GLU A 291 -9.76 5.39 -31.56
N TYR A 292 -10.87 4.83 -31.10
CA TYR A 292 -10.87 3.60 -30.30
C TYR A 292 -11.02 2.31 -31.11
N ALA A 293 -11.25 2.44 -32.39
CA ALA A 293 -11.53 1.31 -33.27
C ALA A 293 -10.34 0.94 -34.15
N GLU A 294 -9.15 0.74 -33.56
CA GLU A 294 -7.99 0.25 -34.29
C GLU A 294 -8.35 -1.02 -35.07
N GLY A 295 -8.14 -0.98 -36.39
CA GLY A 295 -8.42 -2.11 -37.27
C GLY A 295 -9.87 -2.25 -37.74
N MET A 296 -10.80 -1.38 -37.31
CA MET A 296 -12.19 -1.40 -37.79
C MET A 296 -12.41 -0.38 -38.91
N SER A 297 -13.12 -0.78 -39.96
CA SER A 297 -13.47 0.12 -41.04
C SER A 297 -14.82 0.76 -40.80
N PRO A 298 -14.95 2.10 -40.97
CA PRO A 298 -16.23 2.78 -40.80
C PRO A 298 -17.25 2.30 -41.84
N VAL A 299 -18.48 2.15 -41.41
CA VAL A 299 -19.64 1.88 -42.29
C VAL A 299 -20.44 3.16 -42.53
N GLN A 300 -20.96 3.33 -43.75
CA GLN A 300 -21.88 4.43 -44.05
C GLN A 300 -23.32 4.01 -43.77
N ILE A 301 -23.99 4.69 -42.85
CA ILE A 301 -25.38 4.47 -42.52
C ILE A 301 -26.12 5.81 -42.67
N GLN A 302 -27.08 5.88 -43.56
CA GLN A 302 -27.87 7.11 -43.83
C GLN A 302 -27.01 8.37 -44.11
N GLY A 303 -25.87 8.21 -44.82
CA GLY A 303 -24.98 9.31 -45.17
C GLY A 303 -23.98 9.75 -44.11
N ARG A 304 -23.98 9.12 -42.93
CA ARG A 304 -23.04 9.38 -41.83
C ARG A 304 -22.15 8.17 -41.62
N LYS A 305 -20.89 8.38 -41.21
CA LYS A 305 -19.95 7.32 -40.87
C LYS A 305 -20.13 6.86 -39.42
N TYR A 306 -20.08 5.56 -39.25
CA TYR A 306 -20.20 4.88 -37.93
C TYR A 306 -19.16 3.78 -37.79
N LEU A 307 -18.84 3.44 -36.57
CA LEU A 307 -18.04 2.27 -36.22
C LEU A 307 -18.82 1.36 -35.26
N PRO A 308 -18.62 0.04 -35.30
CA PRO A 308 -19.13 -0.83 -34.27
C PRO A 308 -18.66 -0.35 -32.90
N MET A 309 -19.59 -0.22 -31.96
CA MET A 309 -19.24 0.25 -30.62
C MET A 309 -18.39 -0.78 -29.87
N PHE A 310 -18.63 -2.06 -30.11
CA PHE A 310 -17.87 -3.17 -29.57
C PHE A 310 -17.43 -4.12 -30.69
N PRO A 311 -16.27 -4.80 -30.54
CA PRO A 311 -15.91 -5.90 -31.45
C PRO A 311 -16.96 -6.99 -31.43
N ALA A 312 -17.22 -7.62 -32.59
CA ALA A 312 -18.21 -8.69 -32.70
C ALA A 312 -17.98 -9.88 -31.72
N ARG A 313 -16.71 -10.11 -31.35
CA ARG A 313 -16.31 -11.12 -30.38
C ARG A 313 -16.84 -10.84 -28.95
N ASP A 314 -17.18 -9.60 -28.65
CA ASP A 314 -17.60 -9.18 -27.32
C ASP A 314 -19.12 -9.46 -27.08
N GLY A 315 -19.84 -9.91 -28.12
CA GLY A 315 -21.24 -10.33 -28.01
C GLY A 315 -22.25 -9.22 -27.70
N VAL A 316 -21.87 -7.96 -27.95
CA VAL A 316 -22.74 -6.79 -27.67
C VAL A 316 -23.36 -6.30 -29.00
N TYR A 317 -24.64 -6.61 -29.19
CA TYR A 317 -25.34 -6.40 -30.46
C TYR A 317 -26.54 -5.48 -30.37
N THR A 318 -27.02 -5.18 -29.15
CA THR A 318 -28.22 -4.35 -28.93
C THR A 318 -27.92 -3.17 -28.01
N ILE A 319 -28.71 -2.09 -28.14
CA ILE A 319 -28.61 -0.91 -27.24
C ILE A 319 -28.84 -1.34 -25.77
N GLU A 320 -29.71 -2.33 -25.53
CA GLU A 320 -29.93 -2.84 -24.18
C GLU A 320 -28.66 -3.50 -23.60
N GLN A 321 -27.92 -4.28 -24.40
CA GLN A 321 -26.66 -4.84 -23.97
C GLN A 321 -25.58 -3.76 -23.76
N VAL A 322 -25.61 -2.69 -24.53
CA VAL A 322 -24.75 -1.50 -24.26
C VAL A 322 -25.14 -0.88 -22.93
N ARG A 323 -26.45 -0.74 -22.66
CA ARG A 323 -26.95 -0.23 -21.37
C ARG A 323 -26.48 -1.09 -20.21
N GLU A 324 -26.55 -2.41 -20.32
CA GLU A 324 -26.03 -3.33 -19.30
C GLU A 324 -24.53 -3.09 -19.02
N LYS A 325 -23.72 -2.90 -20.07
CA LYS A 325 -22.31 -2.58 -19.92
C LYS A 325 -22.06 -1.24 -19.23
N PHE A 326 -22.87 -0.24 -19.52
CA PHE A 326 -22.80 1.05 -18.84
C PHE A 326 -23.18 0.94 -17.37
N LEU A 327 -24.19 0.13 -17.03
CA LEU A 327 -24.63 -0.10 -15.65
C LEU A 327 -23.61 -0.87 -14.78
N GLU A 328 -22.64 -1.56 -15.40
CA GLU A 328 -21.51 -2.14 -14.69
C GLU A 328 -20.59 -1.07 -14.07
N VAL A 329 -20.62 0.17 -14.61
CA VAL A 329 -19.64 1.23 -14.33
C VAL A 329 -20.30 2.54 -13.90
N PHE A 330 -21.49 2.83 -14.39
CA PHE A 330 -22.20 4.09 -14.13
C PHE A 330 -23.56 3.85 -13.45
N SER A 331 -24.03 4.84 -12.71
CA SER A 331 -25.38 4.84 -12.15
C SER A 331 -26.45 4.75 -13.25
N GLU A 332 -27.63 4.25 -12.88
CA GLU A 332 -28.75 4.14 -13.82
C GLU A 332 -29.16 5.50 -14.40
N GLU A 333 -29.20 6.53 -13.55
CA GLU A 333 -29.56 7.89 -13.97
C GLU A 333 -28.55 8.44 -14.99
N PHE A 334 -27.25 8.31 -14.73
CA PHE A 334 -26.20 8.74 -15.65
C PHE A 334 -26.24 7.94 -16.96
N THR A 335 -26.37 6.63 -16.87
CA THR A 335 -26.47 5.72 -18.02
C THR A 335 -27.61 6.10 -18.93
N ASP A 336 -28.83 6.21 -18.38
CA ASP A 336 -30.03 6.52 -19.16
C ASP A 336 -29.95 7.92 -19.79
N LYS A 337 -29.51 8.91 -19.03
CA LYS A 337 -29.29 10.26 -19.55
C LYS A 337 -28.32 10.26 -20.73
N THR A 338 -27.19 9.57 -20.59
CA THR A 338 -26.11 9.55 -21.58
C THR A 338 -26.52 8.80 -22.85
N LEU A 339 -27.08 7.59 -22.70
CA LEU A 339 -27.48 6.77 -23.84
C LEU A 339 -28.67 7.36 -24.58
N ASN A 340 -29.68 7.88 -23.87
CA ASN A 340 -30.85 8.53 -24.50
C ASN A 340 -30.44 9.77 -25.31
N ALA A 341 -29.47 10.56 -24.79
CA ALA A 341 -28.92 11.68 -25.55
C ALA A 341 -28.21 11.23 -26.83
N ALA A 342 -27.37 10.16 -26.71
CA ALA A 342 -26.66 9.61 -27.87
C ALA A 342 -27.58 9.00 -28.92
N ILE A 343 -28.67 8.35 -28.51
CA ILE A 343 -29.71 7.81 -29.42
C ILE A 343 -30.46 8.96 -30.10
N ALA A 344 -30.89 9.95 -29.33
CA ALA A 344 -31.64 11.10 -29.88
C ALA A 344 -30.82 11.91 -30.91
N SER A 345 -29.51 12.07 -30.68
CA SER A 345 -28.59 12.72 -31.62
C SER A 345 -28.12 11.81 -32.78
N LYS A 346 -28.55 10.55 -32.78
CA LYS A 346 -28.06 9.49 -33.67
C LYS A 346 -26.54 9.26 -33.57
N ASP A 347 -25.97 9.52 -32.43
CA ASP A 347 -24.58 9.15 -32.13
C ASP A 347 -24.44 7.68 -31.77
N LEU A 348 -25.54 7.06 -31.35
CA LEU A 348 -25.65 5.62 -31.07
C LEU A 348 -26.87 5.07 -31.82
N LEU A 349 -26.74 3.96 -32.53
CA LEU A 349 -27.85 3.29 -33.19
C LEU A 349 -27.63 1.77 -33.37
N GLU A 350 -28.73 1.05 -33.48
CA GLU A 350 -28.75 -0.34 -33.94
C GLU A 350 -28.96 -0.40 -35.44
N TYR A 351 -28.17 -1.21 -36.14
CA TYR A 351 -28.28 -1.42 -37.57
C TYR A 351 -27.79 -2.81 -37.94
N ASN A 352 -28.63 -3.58 -38.64
CA ASN A 352 -28.33 -4.96 -39.08
C ASN A 352 -27.80 -5.88 -37.98
N GLY A 353 -28.39 -5.81 -36.79
CA GLY A 353 -28.05 -6.66 -35.66
C GLY A 353 -26.72 -6.34 -34.97
N ASN A 354 -26.26 -5.10 -35.10
CA ASN A 354 -25.10 -4.57 -34.37
C ASN A 354 -25.37 -3.15 -33.88
N VAL A 355 -24.64 -2.73 -32.84
CA VAL A 355 -24.65 -1.38 -32.29
C VAL A 355 -23.46 -0.59 -32.84
N TYR A 356 -23.76 0.60 -33.33
CA TYR A 356 -22.80 1.49 -33.94
C TYR A 356 -22.76 2.84 -33.22
N ALA A 357 -21.55 3.34 -32.95
CA ALA A 357 -21.31 4.71 -32.52
C ALA A 357 -20.86 5.59 -33.70
N ALA A 358 -21.28 6.85 -33.68
CA ALA A 358 -20.90 7.80 -34.72
C ALA A 358 -19.39 7.98 -34.80
N TYR A 359 -18.85 7.95 -36.02
CA TYR A 359 -17.44 8.18 -36.27
C TYR A 359 -17.10 9.63 -35.96
N LYS A 360 -16.50 9.84 -34.78
CA LYS A 360 -15.96 11.12 -34.35
C LYS A 360 -14.48 10.93 -34.01
N LYS A 361 -13.67 11.94 -34.29
CA LYS A 361 -12.30 12.04 -33.83
C LYS A 361 -12.21 13.20 -32.86
N SER A 362 -11.45 13.04 -31.78
CA SER A 362 -11.11 14.18 -30.95
C SER A 362 -10.25 15.18 -31.71
N LYS A 363 -10.27 16.44 -31.31
CA LYS A 363 -9.40 17.47 -31.84
C LYS A 363 -8.01 17.49 -31.20
N GLY A 364 -7.71 16.58 -30.28
CA GLY A 364 -6.47 16.49 -29.54
C GLY A 364 -6.05 15.04 -29.26
N GLU A 365 -4.92 14.84 -28.63
CA GLU A 365 -4.50 13.51 -28.16
C GLU A 365 -5.44 13.01 -27.07
N THR A 366 -6.03 11.82 -27.28
CA THR A 366 -6.90 11.13 -26.31
C THR A 366 -6.16 10.17 -25.39
N SER A 367 -4.87 9.97 -25.64
CA SER A 367 -4.03 9.12 -24.80
C SER A 367 -3.40 9.92 -23.67
N TYR A 368 -4.16 10.15 -22.60
CA TYR A 368 -3.61 10.73 -21.37
C TYR A 368 -3.18 9.64 -20.43
N ASN A 369 -2.02 9.80 -19.80
CA ASN A 369 -1.70 9.01 -18.62
C ASN A 369 -2.57 9.52 -17.47
N SER A 370 -3.45 8.67 -16.97
CA SER A 370 -4.29 8.93 -15.80
C SER A 370 -4.08 7.84 -14.76
N TRP A 371 -4.15 8.24 -13.51
CA TRP A 371 -4.06 7.33 -12.36
C TRP A 371 -5.05 7.77 -11.29
N ALA A 372 -5.55 6.83 -10.50
CA ALA A 372 -6.23 7.17 -9.26
C ALA A 372 -5.18 7.73 -8.29
N ASP A 373 -5.38 8.97 -7.84
CA ASP A 373 -4.48 9.64 -6.91
C ASP A 373 -4.87 9.26 -5.47
N HIS A 374 -6.14 9.41 -5.16
CA HIS A 374 -6.72 8.94 -3.91
C HIS A 374 -8.24 8.84 -4.01
N VAL A 375 -8.85 8.13 -3.04
CA VAL A 375 -10.30 8.05 -2.86
C VAL A 375 -10.67 8.76 -1.56
N ARG A 376 -11.62 9.69 -1.65
CA ARG A 376 -12.16 10.42 -0.51
C ARG A 376 -13.54 9.86 -0.15
N ASP A 377 -13.72 9.40 1.07
CA ASP A 377 -15.01 8.97 1.61
C ASP A 377 -15.81 10.21 2.04
N GLU A 378 -16.96 10.43 1.40
CA GLU A 378 -17.86 11.55 1.69
C GLU A 378 -18.94 11.18 2.73
N GLY A 379 -18.91 9.94 3.21
CA GLY A 379 -19.90 9.39 4.12
C GLY A 379 -21.19 8.93 3.42
N GLY A 380 -21.93 8.05 4.10
CA GLY A 380 -23.22 7.54 3.59
C GLY A 380 -23.10 6.70 2.33
N GLY A 381 -21.95 6.04 2.10
CA GLY A 381 -21.70 5.19 0.93
C GLY A 381 -21.41 5.99 -0.35
N LYS A 382 -21.05 7.25 -0.22
CA LYS A 382 -20.62 8.13 -1.32
C LYS A 382 -19.13 8.36 -1.26
N PHE A 383 -18.50 8.39 -2.42
CA PHE A 383 -17.06 8.54 -2.58
C PHE A 383 -16.75 9.53 -3.68
N THR A 384 -15.60 10.18 -3.57
CA THR A 384 -15.00 10.95 -4.65
C THR A 384 -13.67 10.34 -5.03
N VAL A 385 -13.57 9.83 -6.25
CA VAL A 385 -12.30 9.36 -6.82
C VAL A 385 -11.58 10.54 -7.43
N VAL A 386 -10.42 10.88 -6.90
CA VAL A 386 -9.56 11.94 -7.44
C VAL A 386 -8.59 11.31 -8.43
N MET A 387 -8.71 11.69 -9.70
CA MET A 387 -7.86 11.21 -10.78
C MET A 387 -6.82 12.24 -11.15
N GLY A 388 -5.55 11.90 -11.11
CA GLY A 388 -4.49 12.67 -11.74
C GLY A 388 -4.45 12.39 -13.24
N VAL A 389 -4.44 13.43 -14.06
CA VAL A 389 -4.40 13.34 -15.52
C VAL A 389 -3.26 14.19 -16.06
N LYS A 390 -2.28 13.59 -16.75
CA LYS A 390 -1.24 14.33 -17.45
C LYS A 390 -1.76 14.85 -18.79
N MET A 391 -1.76 16.15 -18.94
CA MET A 391 -2.27 16.84 -20.14
C MET A 391 -1.13 17.18 -21.12
N PRO A 392 -1.21 16.75 -22.39
CA PRO A 392 -0.28 17.25 -23.43
C PRO A 392 -0.55 18.74 -23.75
N PRO A 393 0.43 19.48 -24.30
CA PRO A 393 1.79 19.05 -24.61
C PRO A 393 2.77 19.21 -23.43
N ASN A 394 2.39 19.92 -22.38
CA ASN A 394 3.33 20.38 -21.35
C ASN A 394 3.56 19.35 -20.23
N GLY A 395 2.75 18.28 -20.17
CA GLY A 395 2.82 17.28 -19.10
C GLY A 395 2.25 17.78 -17.75
N ASP A 396 1.52 18.91 -17.76
CA ASP A 396 0.87 19.42 -16.54
C ASP A 396 -0.13 18.39 -16.01
N THR A 397 -0.15 18.20 -14.69
CA THR A 397 -1.15 17.34 -14.05
C THR A 397 -2.39 18.16 -13.72
N VAL A 398 -3.54 17.66 -14.14
CA VAL A 398 -4.87 18.19 -13.76
C VAL A 398 -5.54 17.13 -12.91
N TYR A 399 -6.14 17.52 -11.79
CA TYR A 399 -6.93 16.63 -10.95
C TYR A 399 -8.41 16.76 -11.30
N VAL A 400 -9.06 15.60 -11.48
CA VAL A 400 -10.48 15.49 -11.80
C VAL A 400 -11.16 14.66 -10.74
N GLU A 401 -12.28 15.14 -10.24
CA GLU A 401 -13.08 14.46 -9.24
C GLU A 401 -14.23 13.69 -9.90
N LEU A 402 -14.30 12.38 -9.62
CA LEU A 402 -15.33 11.47 -10.12
C LEU A 402 -16.19 11.00 -8.94
N PRO A 403 -17.44 11.46 -8.83
CA PRO A 403 -18.31 11.02 -7.76
C PRO A 403 -18.77 9.58 -8.00
N ALA A 404 -18.67 8.74 -6.97
CA ALA A 404 -19.04 7.34 -7.00
C ALA A 404 -19.94 6.97 -5.82
N GLU A 405 -20.78 5.96 -6.00
CA GLU A 405 -21.64 5.39 -4.94
C GLU A 405 -21.89 3.90 -5.20
N LYS A 406 -22.41 3.19 -4.22
CA LYS A 406 -22.89 1.82 -4.42
C LYS A 406 -24.26 1.81 -5.08
N ASN A 407 -24.40 1.02 -6.13
CA ASN A 407 -25.70 0.74 -6.74
C ASN A 407 -26.50 -0.28 -5.90
N ALA A 408 -27.73 -0.56 -6.30
CA ALA A 408 -28.61 -1.51 -5.63
C ALA A 408 -28.07 -2.97 -5.56
N ALA A 409 -27.11 -3.31 -6.42
CA ALA A 409 -26.42 -4.61 -6.40
C ALA A 409 -25.17 -4.61 -5.51
N GLY A 410 -24.89 -3.51 -4.79
CA GLY A 410 -23.73 -3.36 -3.91
C GLY A 410 -22.41 -3.10 -4.63
N LYS A 411 -22.42 -2.83 -5.93
CA LYS A 411 -21.22 -2.49 -6.71
C LYS A 411 -21.02 -0.97 -6.76
N PHE A 412 -19.78 -0.53 -6.73
CA PHE A 412 -19.44 0.86 -6.94
C PHE A 412 -19.62 1.27 -8.40
N VAL A 413 -20.23 2.43 -8.60
CA VAL A 413 -20.51 3.01 -9.91
C VAL A 413 -20.31 4.52 -9.84
N PHE A 414 -19.87 5.14 -10.93
CA PHE A 414 -19.81 6.60 -11.04
C PHE A 414 -21.20 7.19 -11.26
N THR A 415 -21.52 8.25 -10.53
CA THR A 415 -22.81 8.98 -10.68
C THR A 415 -22.71 10.13 -11.67
N ASP A 416 -21.48 10.56 -11.98
CA ASP A 416 -21.18 11.52 -13.03
C ASP A 416 -19.81 11.20 -13.62
N TYR A 417 -19.58 11.61 -14.85
CA TYR A 417 -18.31 11.43 -15.54
C TYR A 417 -17.99 12.72 -16.32
N PRO A 418 -17.39 13.73 -15.67
CA PRO A 418 -16.98 14.95 -16.32
C PRO A 418 -15.84 14.62 -17.29
N TYR A 419 -16.18 14.56 -18.59
CA TYR A 419 -15.17 14.37 -19.59
C TYR A 419 -14.37 15.67 -19.75
N TRP A 420 -13.05 15.56 -19.57
CA TRP A 420 -12.12 16.69 -19.69
C TRP A 420 -11.68 16.96 -21.14
N ASP A 421 -12.61 16.99 -22.08
CA ASP A 421 -12.31 17.41 -23.43
C ASP A 421 -12.14 18.94 -23.47
N ARG A 422 -10.93 19.40 -23.78
CA ARG A 422 -10.65 20.81 -24.07
C ARG A 422 -11.04 21.13 -25.49
N SER A 423 -12.31 21.05 -25.83
CA SER A 423 -12.84 21.55 -27.10
C SER A 423 -13.45 22.95 -26.97
N GLU A 424 -13.08 23.72 -25.93
CA GLU A 424 -13.37 25.16 -25.88
C GLU A 424 -12.12 26.00 -26.15
#